data_817c22b857cdb34ccdb5f336256855c0
#
_entry.id   817c22b857cdb34ccdb5f336256855c0
#
_cell.length_a   1.000
_cell.length_b   1.000
_cell.length_c   1.000
_cell.angle_alpha   90.00
_cell.angle_beta   90.00
_cell.angle_gamma   90.00
#
_symmetry.space_group_name_H-M   'P 1'
#
loop_
_entity.id
_entity.type
_entity.pdbx_description
1 polymer ?
#
loop_
_entity_poly.entity_id
_entity_poly.type
_entity_poly.pdbx_seq_one_letter_code
_entity_poly.pdbx_strand_id
1 'polypeptide(L)'
;MDKNCFEKITLAKGEVNLYDFGGMKLHAYRTNDFLADEVFVVEKDGQAVVIESPCFFDNDRELEGYIAGTGLAVAGLLLAYHMAGGGFLPGVKRYATRQADEYGHRGGGKALIDSFTDAFGAAFDNAVHQVTDYVEPGEVTIGGIRFNIIPTHEAFDVEIPEIEAVYTHMLGHDCHSIVAGAAHAGAMIGRLKGFLAKGYRLVLTSHYTPEDLKDVETKIAYLEALTEIASGCAGADSFKAAVKERYGNYGGENYLDMTARFFFG
;
A
#
# COMPACT_ATOMS: atom_id res chain seq x y z
N MET A 1 12.14 4.96 -15.58
CA MET A 1 10.80 5.26 -16.17
C MET A 1 10.22 6.38 -15.34
N ASP A 2 9.55 7.32 -15.95
CA ASP A 2 8.83 8.39 -15.24
C ASP A 2 7.53 7.78 -14.65
N LYS A 3 7.18 8.10 -13.41
CA LYS A 3 5.95 7.66 -12.75
C LYS A 3 4.68 8.06 -13.51
N ASN A 4 4.76 9.08 -14.36
CA ASN A 4 3.65 9.56 -15.20
C ASN A 4 3.62 8.91 -16.60
N CYS A 5 4.54 7.99 -16.90
CA CYS A 5 4.62 7.31 -18.20
C CYS A 5 3.85 5.99 -18.17
N PHE A 6 2.53 6.07 -18.22
CA PHE A 6 1.61 4.93 -18.21
C PHE A 6 0.47 5.13 -19.19
N GLU A 7 -0.16 4.03 -19.62
CA GLU A 7 -1.47 4.03 -20.27
C GLU A 7 -2.55 4.01 -19.21
N LYS A 8 -3.52 4.94 -19.30
CA LYS A 8 -4.64 4.99 -18.37
C LYS A 8 -5.83 4.22 -18.93
N ILE A 9 -6.33 3.24 -18.19
CA ILE A 9 -7.52 2.44 -18.50
C ILE A 9 -8.59 2.77 -17.47
N THR A 10 -9.67 3.41 -17.90
CA THR A 10 -10.79 3.74 -17.01
C THR A 10 -11.74 2.55 -16.95
N LEU A 11 -12.07 2.12 -15.72
CA LEU A 11 -13.03 1.07 -15.45
C LEU A 11 -14.33 1.67 -14.89
N ALA A 12 -15.29 0.83 -14.51
CA ALA A 12 -16.60 1.31 -14.04
C ALA A 12 -16.53 1.95 -12.65
N LYS A 13 -15.65 1.46 -11.78
CA LYS A 13 -15.42 1.96 -10.42
C LYS A 13 -14.06 2.63 -10.29
N GLY A 14 -13.02 1.90 -10.63
CA GLY A 14 -11.65 2.32 -10.51
C GLY A 14 -10.99 2.70 -11.83
N GLU A 15 -9.68 2.73 -11.79
CA GLU A 15 -8.85 2.97 -12.96
C GLU A 15 -7.56 2.17 -12.85
N VAL A 16 -6.97 1.79 -13.99
CA VAL A 16 -5.67 1.11 -14.04
C VAL A 16 -4.67 2.02 -14.74
N ASN A 17 -3.56 2.27 -14.08
CA ASN A 17 -2.37 2.87 -14.68
C ASN A 17 -1.43 1.73 -15.11
N LEU A 18 -1.32 1.50 -16.41
CA LEU A 18 -0.54 0.42 -17.00
C LEU A 18 0.85 0.92 -17.39
N TYR A 19 1.88 0.41 -16.70
CA TYR A 19 3.29 0.68 -16.97
C TYR A 19 3.90 -0.48 -17.75
N ASP A 20 4.58 -0.19 -18.87
CA ASP A 20 5.27 -1.18 -19.70
C ASP A 20 6.79 -1.05 -19.55
N PHE A 21 7.43 -2.10 -19.04
CA PHE A 21 8.89 -2.20 -18.86
C PHE A 21 9.57 -3.04 -19.94
N GLY A 22 8.84 -3.34 -21.03
CA GLY A 22 9.31 -4.15 -22.15
C GLY A 22 9.09 -5.65 -21.97
N GLY A 23 9.65 -6.27 -20.94
CA GLY A 23 9.46 -7.71 -20.65
C GLY A 23 8.47 -7.98 -19.50
N MET A 24 8.09 -6.94 -18.79
CA MET A 24 7.12 -6.99 -17.70
C MET A 24 6.19 -5.78 -17.77
N LYS A 25 4.99 -5.96 -17.23
CA LYS A 25 4.06 -4.84 -17.02
C LYS A 25 3.62 -4.77 -15.57
N LEU A 26 3.30 -3.56 -15.14
CA LEU A 26 2.70 -3.28 -13.84
C LEU A 26 1.35 -2.59 -14.09
N HIS A 27 0.29 -3.20 -13.61
CA HIS A 27 -1.05 -2.62 -13.62
C HIS A 27 -1.33 -2.12 -12.21
N ALA A 28 -1.30 -0.82 -12.00
CA ALA A 28 -1.64 -0.18 -10.74
C ALA A 28 -3.15 0.14 -10.77
N TYR A 29 -3.95 -0.68 -10.09
CA TYR A 29 -5.39 -0.53 -10.00
C TYR A 29 -5.76 0.33 -8.80
N ARG A 30 -6.24 1.53 -9.06
CA ARG A 30 -6.81 2.41 -8.07
C ARG A 30 -8.29 2.11 -7.92
N THR A 31 -8.71 1.74 -6.74
CA THR A 31 -10.09 1.27 -6.48
C THR A 31 -11.12 2.40 -6.52
N ASN A 32 -10.74 3.62 -6.19
CA ASN A 32 -11.63 4.78 -5.98
C ASN A 32 -12.77 4.49 -4.98
N ASP A 33 -12.54 3.58 -4.06
CA ASP A 33 -13.44 3.28 -2.95
C ASP A 33 -13.18 4.19 -1.73
N PHE A 34 -13.85 3.93 -0.61
CA PHE A 34 -13.75 4.73 0.61
C PHE A 34 -12.39 4.65 1.30
N LEU A 35 -11.59 3.61 1.04
CA LEU A 35 -10.26 3.42 1.59
C LEU A 35 -9.18 3.92 0.63
N ALA A 36 -9.55 4.22 -0.63
CA ALA A 36 -8.66 4.64 -1.69
C ALA A 36 -7.48 3.67 -1.89
N ASP A 37 -7.79 2.36 -1.84
CA ASP A 37 -6.79 1.31 -1.98
C ASP A 37 -6.17 1.31 -3.39
N GLU A 38 -4.91 0.89 -3.45
CA GLU A 38 -4.19 0.62 -4.69
C GLU A 38 -3.73 -0.84 -4.69
N VAL A 39 -4.09 -1.59 -5.71
CA VAL A 39 -3.76 -3.01 -5.90
C VAL A 39 -2.87 -3.15 -7.14
N PHE A 40 -1.82 -3.95 -7.05
CA PHE A 40 -0.84 -4.05 -8.12
C PHE A 40 -0.86 -5.43 -8.75
N VAL A 41 -1.04 -5.49 -10.08
CA VAL A 41 -0.90 -6.72 -10.87
C VAL A 41 0.44 -6.66 -11.62
N VAL A 42 1.35 -7.56 -11.28
CA VAL A 42 2.66 -7.67 -11.95
C VAL A 42 2.58 -8.77 -12.98
N GLU A 43 2.74 -8.40 -14.26
CA GLU A 43 2.63 -9.30 -15.42
C GLU A 43 4.02 -9.63 -15.98
N LYS A 44 4.26 -10.92 -16.28
CA LYS A 44 5.40 -11.40 -17.03
C LYS A 44 5.06 -12.71 -17.74
N ASP A 45 5.40 -12.83 -19.02
CA ASP A 45 5.27 -14.07 -19.82
C ASP A 45 3.87 -14.73 -19.71
N GLY A 46 2.80 -13.95 -19.69
CA GLY A 46 1.41 -14.43 -19.58
C GLY A 46 1.00 -14.86 -18.17
N GLN A 47 1.89 -14.74 -17.19
CA GLN A 47 1.60 -14.96 -15.77
C GLN A 47 1.39 -13.63 -15.05
N ALA A 48 0.61 -13.64 -13.99
CA ALA A 48 0.41 -12.50 -13.12
C ALA A 48 0.57 -12.88 -11.63
N VAL A 49 1.11 -11.95 -10.85
CA VAL A 49 1.04 -11.96 -9.39
C VAL A 49 0.36 -10.69 -8.95
N VAL A 50 -0.63 -10.80 -8.08
CA VAL A 50 -1.34 -9.65 -7.52
C VAL A 50 -0.75 -9.35 -6.15
N ILE A 51 -0.38 -8.09 -5.90
CA ILE A 51 0.07 -7.61 -4.59
C ILE A 51 -1.11 -6.87 -3.95
N GLU A 52 -1.51 -7.32 -2.78
CA GLU A 52 -2.72 -6.98 -2.04
C GLU A 52 -4.01 -7.42 -2.75
N SER A 53 -5.16 -7.07 -2.18
CA SER A 53 -6.48 -7.29 -2.75
C SER A 53 -7.37 -6.09 -2.51
N PRO A 54 -8.36 -5.83 -3.37
CA PRO A 54 -9.45 -4.94 -2.99
C PRO A 54 -10.19 -5.52 -1.78
N CYS A 55 -11.01 -4.71 -1.13
CA CYS A 55 -11.83 -5.15 -0.01
C CYS A 55 -13.30 -4.72 -0.11
N PHE A 56 -13.73 -4.24 -1.27
CA PHE A 56 -15.13 -3.98 -1.57
C PHE A 56 -15.58 -4.89 -2.72
N PHE A 57 -16.70 -5.58 -2.55
CA PHE A 57 -17.22 -6.55 -3.53
C PHE A 57 -17.36 -6.02 -4.96
N ASP A 58 -17.63 -4.73 -5.13
CA ASP A 58 -17.70 -4.12 -6.46
C ASP A 58 -16.31 -4.02 -7.12
N ASN A 59 -15.28 -3.69 -6.35
CA ASN A 59 -13.90 -3.61 -6.80
C ASN A 59 -13.29 -5.00 -7.03
N ASP A 60 -13.64 -6.00 -6.18
CA ASP A 60 -13.25 -7.40 -6.38
C ASP A 60 -13.68 -7.87 -7.77
N ARG A 61 -14.99 -7.75 -8.06
CA ARG A 61 -15.56 -8.16 -9.35
C ARG A 61 -14.99 -7.39 -10.53
N GLU A 62 -14.73 -6.08 -10.35
CA GLU A 62 -14.16 -5.25 -11.41
C GLU A 62 -12.73 -5.67 -11.74
N LEU A 63 -11.87 -5.85 -10.73
CA LEU A 63 -10.49 -6.25 -10.96
C LEU A 63 -10.39 -7.69 -11.49
N GLU A 64 -11.22 -8.62 -10.99
CA GLU A 64 -11.32 -9.97 -11.55
C GLU A 64 -11.70 -9.95 -13.03
N GLY A 65 -12.71 -9.16 -13.39
CA GLY A 65 -13.14 -8.98 -14.77
C GLY A 65 -12.06 -8.36 -15.65
N TYR A 66 -11.33 -7.37 -15.14
CA TYR A 66 -10.20 -6.76 -15.82
C TYR A 66 -9.09 -7.78 -16.09
N ILE A 67 -8.63 -8.50 -15.05
CA ILE A 67 -7.59 -9.53 -15.19
C ILE A 67 -8.02 -10.62 -16.16
N ALA A 68 -9.25 -11.11 -16.08
CA ALA A 68 -9.79 -12.11 -17.01
C ALA A 68 -9.78 -11.59 -18.45
N GLY A 69 -10.09 -10.31 -18.67
CA GLY A 69 -10.05 -9.66 -19.98
C GLY A 69 -8.64 -9.56 -20.58
N THR A 70 -7.59 -9.57 -19.78
CA THR A 70 -6.19 -9.59 -20.26
C THR A 70 -5.74 -10.98 -20.72
N GLY A 71 -6.40 -12.05 -20.29
CA GLY A 71 -6.01 -13.42 -20.55
C GLY A 71 -4.83 -13.92 -19.70
N LEU A 72 -4.43 -13.18 -18.68
CA LEU A 72 -3.35 -13.55 -17.78
C LEU A 72 -3.74 -14.70 -16.86
N ALA A 73 -2.82 -15.64 -16.61
CA ALA A 73 -2.95 -16.67 -15.60
C ALA A 73 -2.41 -16.15 -14.27
N VAL A 74 -3.29 -16.02 -13.25
CA VAL A 74 -2.88 -15.55 -11.92
C VAL A 74 -2.19 -16.68 -11.14
N ALA A 75 -0.88 -16.54 -10.95
CA ALA A 75 -0.04 -17.51 -10.24
C ALA A 75 -0.14 -17.36 -8.70
N GLY A 76 -0.55 -16.21 -8.21
CA GLY A 76 -0.72 -15.98 -6.77
C GLY A 76 -1.11 -14.56 -6.39
N LEU A 77 -1.64 -14.45 -5.15
CA LEU A 77 -1.79 -13.20 -4.42
C LEU A 77 -0.67 -13.13 -3.38
N LEU A 78 0.03 -12.00 -3.31
CA LEU A 78 1.04 -11.70 -2.30
C LEU A 78 0.44 -10.67 -1.35
N LEU A 79 0.04 -11.13 -0.16
CA LEU A 79 -0.75 -10.38 0.81
C LEU A 79 0.17 -9.89 1.93
N ALA A 80 0.45 -8.61 1.95
CA ALA A 80 1.32 -8.00 2.93
C ALA A 80 0.52 -7.42 4.11
N TYR A 81 -0.29 -6.41 3.85
CA TYR A 81 -1.00 -5.66 4.90
C TYR A 81 -2.52 -5.82 4.82
N HIS A 82 -3.08 -5.97 3.62
CA HIS A 82 -4.53 -6.04 3.41
C HIS A 82 -4.99 -7.49 3.38
N MET A 83 -5.56 -7.95 4.49
CA MET A 83 -6.06 -9.31 4.63
C MET A 83 -7.58 -9.42 4.46
N ALA A 84 -8.32 -8.33 4.31
CA ALA A 84 -9.72 -8.33 3.90
C ALA A 84 -9.85 -8.66 2.40
N GLY A 85 -11.06 -8.89 1.90
CA GLY A 85 -11.25 -9.26 0.49
C GLY A 85 -11.05 -10.75 0.22
N GLY A 86 -11.28 -11.61 1.21
CA GLY A 86 -11.02 -13.05 1.12
C GLY A 86 -11.79 -13.78 0.02
N GLY A 87 -12.84 -13.15 -0.53
CA GLY A 87 -13.58 -13.62 -1.70
C GLY A 87 -12.88 -13.40 -3.04
N PHE A 88 -11.94 -12.46 -3.12
CA PHE A 88 -11.23 -12.09 -4.33
C PHE A 88 -10.38 -13.24 -4.88
N LEU A 89 -10.45 -13.49 -6.20
CA LEU A 89 -9.71 -14.54 -6.94
C LEU A 89 -9.79 -15.91 -6.24
N PRO A 90 -10.97 -16.53 -6.12
CA PRO A 90 -11.13 -17.78 -5.43
C PRO A 90 -10.28 -18.90 -6.07
N GLY A 91 -9.63 -19.72 -5.25
CA GLY A 91 -8.78 -20.83 -5.71
C GLY A 91 -7.36 -20.45 -6.13
N VAL A 92 -7.00 -19.18 -6.19
CA VAL A 92 -5.64 -18.71 -6.40
C VAL A 92 -4.83 -18.89 -5.10
N LYS A 93 -3.55 -19.28 -5.21
CA LYS A 93 -2.63 -19.39 -4.07
C LYS A 93 -2.43 -18.03 -3.39
N ARG A 94 -2.40 -18.06 -2.07
CA ARG A 94 -2.24 -16.88 -1.21
C ARG A 94 -0.95 -16.95 -0.44
N TYR A 95 -0.03 -16.04 -0.75
CA TYR A 95 1.30 -15.94 -0.16
C TYR A 95 1.35 -14.83 0.86
N ALA A 96 1.83 -15.12 2.06
CA ALA A 96 2.12 -14.14 3.10
C ALA A 96 3.25 -14.61 4.01
N THR A 97 3.83 -13.71 4.80
CA THR A 97 4.64 -14.12 5.94
C THR A 97 3.75 -14.54 7.11
N ARG A 98 4.29 -15.34 8.04
CA ARG A 98 3.55 -15.69 9.27
C ARG A 98 3.15 -14.47 10.08
N GLN A 99 3.97 -13.43 10.05
CA GLN A 99 3.70 -12.18 10.74
C GLN A 99 2.52 -11.42 10.11
N ALA A 100 2.47 -11.33 8.78
CA ALA A 100 1.34 -10.71 8.07
C ALA A 100 0.04 -11.48 8.30
N ASP A 101 0.09 -12.81 8.26
CA ASP A 101 -1.04 -13.69 8.58
C ASP A 101 -1.57 -13.45 10.00
N GLU A 102 -0.69 -13.40 11.00
CA GLU A 102 -1.06 -13.11 12.39
C GLU A 102 -1.63 -11.69 12.55
N TYR A 103 -1.02 -10.69 11.89
CA TYR A 103 -1.51 -9.31 11.89
C TYR A 103 -2.93 -9.21 11.35
N GLY A 104 -3.22 -9.88 10.22
CA GLY A 104 -4.53 -9.87 9.59
C GLY A 104 -5.61 -10.68 10.31
N HIS A 105 -5.23 -11.75 11.01
CA HIS A 105 -6.19 -12.63 11.69
C HIS A 105 -6.42 -12.28 13.17
N ARG A 106 -5.45 -11.69 13.87
CA ARG A 106 -5.48 -11.46 15.32
C ARG A 106 -4.90 -10.12 15.76
N GLY A 107 -4.12 -9.45 14.89
CA GLY A 107 -3.45 -8.19 15.19
C GLY A 107 -4.26 -6.96 14.83
N GLY A 108 -3.53 -5.86 14.59
CA GLY A 108 -4.11 -4.57 14.21
C GLY A 108 -4.92 -4.61 12.91
N GLY A 109 -4.51 -5.44 11.95
CA GLY A 109 -5.25 -5.65 10.69
C GLY A 109 -6.65 -6.20 10.94
N LYS A 110 -6.79 -7.20 11.84
CA LYS A 110 -8.11 -7.74 12.20
C LYS A 110 -9.00 -6.68 12.86
N ALA A 111 -8.45 -5.87 13.74
CA ALA A 111 -9.20 -4.80 14.39
C ALA A 111 -9.71 -3.75 13.37
N LEU A 112 -8.91 -3.45 12.33
CA LEU A 112 -9.33 -2.59 11.23
C LEU A 112 -10.44 -3.24 10.40
N ILE A 113 -10.33 -4.53 10.06
CA ILE A 113 -11.37 -5.27 9.32
C ILE A 113 -12.71 -5.23 10.09
N ASP A 114 -12.68 -5.42 11.40
CA ASP A 114 -13.90 -5.36 12.23
C ASP A 114 -14.50 -3.95 12.22
N SER A 115 -13.68 -2.92 12.36
CA SER A 115 -14.11 -1.52 12.30
C SER A 115 -14.70 -1.15 10.93
N PHE A 116 -14.10 -1.61 9.84
CA PHE A 116 -14.59 -1.36 8.48
C PHE A 116 -15.86 -2.15 8.17
N THR A 117 -16.03 -3.36 8.76
CA THR A 117 -17.28 -4.11 8.68
C THR A 117 -18.43 -3.31 9.27
N ASP A 118 -18.22 -2.69 10.43
CA ASP A 118 -19.22 -1.83 11.08
C ASP A 118 -19.50 -0.55 10.26
N ALA A 119 -18.45 0.03 9.65
CA ALA A 119 -18.56 1.28 8.91
C ALA A 119 -19.21 1.12 7.53
N PHE A 120 -18.88 0.05 6.80
CA PHE A 120 -19.26 -0.12 5.39
C PHE A 120 -20.29 -1.22 5.14
N GLY A 121 -20.57 -2.06 6.15
CA GLY A 121 -21.61 -3.08 6.09
C GLY A 121 -21.47 -4.03 4.91
N ALA A 122 -22.57 -4.29 4.20
CA ALA A 122 -22.66 -5.28 3.14
C ALA A 122 -21.84 -4.96 1.87
N ALA A 123 -21.26 -3.77 1.76
CA ALA A 123 -20.40 -3.42 0.61
C ALA A 123 -18.97 -3.94 0.78
N PHE A 124 -18.54 -4.16 2.04
CA PHE A 124 -17.19 -4.55 2.40
C PHE A 124 -17.06 -6.07 2.50
N ASP A 125 -16.06 -6.66 1.82
CA ASP A 125 -15.70 -8.07 1.97
C ASP A 125 -14.82 -8.23 3.21
N ASN A 126 -15.44 -8.55 4.32
CA ASN A 126 -14.77 -8.77 5.59
C ASN A 126 -14.20 -10.19 5.78
N ALA A 127 -14.31 -11.03 4.76
CA ALA A 127 -13.65 -12.33 4.80
C ALA A 127 -12.13 -12.13 4.84
N VAL A 128 -11.47 -12.79 5.79
CA VAL A 128 -10.02 -12.73 5.91
C VAL A 128 -9.41 -13.79 5.00
N HIS A 129 -8.43 -13.38 4.18
CA HIS A 129 -7.70 -14.30 3.31
C HIS A 129 -7.05 -15.44 4.11
N GLN A 130 -7.22 -16.66 3.64
CA GLN A 130 -6.55 -17.84 4.21
C GLN A 130 -5.24 -18.06 3.47
N VAL A 131 -4.11 -17.90 4.15
CA VAL A 131 -2.77 -18.10 3.57
C VAL A 131 -2.60 -19.58 3.22
N THR A 132 -2.21 -19.86 1.98
CA THR A 132 -1.95 -21.22 1.50
C THR A 132 -0.47 -21.58 1.50
N ASP A 133 0.39 -20.60 1.24
CA ASP A 133 1.83 -20.76 1.12
C ASP A 133 2.55 -19.63 1.90
N TYR A 134 3.36 -20.00 2.88
CA TYR A 134 4.15 -19.01 3.61
C TYR A 134 5.44 -18.69 2.87
N VAL A 135 5.77 -17.39 2.84
CA VAL A 135 7.04 -16.88 2.33
C VAL A 135 7.92 -16.41 3.49
N GLU A 136 9.22 -16.57 3.33
CA GLU A 136 10.22 -16.11 4.29
C GLU A 136 10.89 -14.82 3.77
N PRO A 137 11.52 -14.03 4.65
CA PRO A 137 12.32 -12.88 4.23
C PRO A 137 13.39 -13.24 3.20
N GLY A 138 13.58 -12.37 2.21
CA GLY A 138 14.52 -12.58 1.11
C GLY A 138 13.84 -12.88 -0.21
N GLU A 139 14.59 -13.48 -1.15
CA GLU A 139 14.12 -13.70 -2.52
C GLU A 139 13.10 -14.85 -2.59
N VAL A 140 12.00 -14.61 -3.31
CA VAL A 140 10.99 -15.61 -3.67
C VAL A 140 10.61 -15.44 -5.13
N THR A 141 10.28 -16.55 -5.80
CA THR A 141 9.78 -16.53 -7.18
C THR A 141 8.36 -17.11 -7.22
N ILE A 142 7.41 -16.32 -7.72
CA ILE A 142 6.00 -16.71 -7.89
C ILE A 142 5.63 -16.44 -9.35
N GLY A 143 5.10 -17.45 -10.07
CA GLY A 143 4.73 -17.30 -11.48
C GLY A 143 5.88 -16.86 -12.40
N GLY A 144 7.12 -17.19 -12.07
CA GLY A 144 8.31 -16.76 -12.83
C GLY A 144 8.75 -15.31 -12.59
N ILE A 145 8.09 -14.61 -11.67
CA ILE A 145 8.41 -13.23 -11.26
C ILE A 145 9.18 -13.28 -9.94
N ARG A 146 10.30 -12.56 -9.86
CA ARG A 146 11.10 -12.47 -8.63
C ARG A 146 10.63 -11.33 -7.76
N PHE A 147 10.49 -11.62 -6.48
CA PHE A 147 10.21 -10.67 -5.42
C PHE A 147 11.26 -10.79 -4.33
N ASN A 148 11.52 -9.72 -3.59
CA ASN A 148 12.29 -9.76 -2.37
C ASN A 148 11.41 -9.29 -1.22
N ILE A 149 11.20 -10.15 -0.22
CA ILE A 149 10.36 -9.92 0.96
C ILE A 149 11.19 -9.22 2.03
N ILE A 150 10.80 -8.01 2.37
CA ILE A 150 11.49 -7.16 3.36
C ILE A 150 10.62 -7.03 4.59
N PRO A 151 10.94 -7.66 5.71
CA PRO A 151 10.12 -7.63 6.92
C PRO A 151 9.93 -6.21 7.45
N THR A 152 8.73 -5.92 7.92
CA THR A 152 8.41 -4.72 8.69
C THR A 152 7.91 -5.11 10.09
N HIS A 153 7.49 -4.13 10.90
CA HIS A 153 6.97 -4.42 12.24
C HIS A 153 5.65 -5.21 12.20
N GLU A 154 4.78 -4.91 11.24
CA GLU A 154 3.44 -5.53 11.16
C GLU A 154 3.38 -6.64 10.10
N ALA A 155 4.12 -6.48 8.99
CA ALA A 155 4.00 -7.35 7.82
C ALA A 155 5.30 -7.37 6.99
N PHE A 156 5.27 -6.93 5.73
CA PHE A 156 6.46 -6.84 4.89
C PHE A 156 6.26 -5.87 3.71
N ASP A 157 7.36 -5.26 3.28
CA ASP A 157 7.44 -4.58 1.98
C ASP A 157 7.84 -5.60 0.89
N VAL A 158 7.55 -5.29 -0.37
CA VAL A 158 7.84 -6.16 -1.52
C VAL A 158 8.68 -5.41 -2.54
N GLU A 159 9.93 -5.83 -2.72
CA GLU A 159 10.77 -5.34 -3.81
C GLU A 159 10.51 -6.18 -5.07
N ILE A 160 10.42 -5.51 -6.23
CA ILE A 160 10.27 -6.12 -7.55
C ILE A 160 11.52 -5.78 -8.35
N PRO A 161 12.62 -6.56 -8.23
CA PRO A 161 13.93 -6.16 -8.74
C PRO A 161 13.97 -5.94 -10.25
N GLU A 162 13.18 -6.70 -11.00
CA GLU A 162 13.21 -6.66 -12.48
C GLU A 162 12.67 -5.36 -13.06
N ILE A 163 11.87 -4.61 -12.31
CA ILE A 163 11.33 -3.29 -12.70
C ILE A 163 11.82 -2.17 -11.78
N GLU A 164 12.75 -2.48 -10.87
CA GLU A 164 13.32 -1.53 -9.90
C GLU A 164 12.23 -0.81 -9.08
N ALA A 165 11.19 -1.56 -8.64
CA ALA A 165 10.08 -1.04 -7.85
C ALA A 165 10.08 -1.64 -6.44
N VAL A 166 9.48 -0.91 -5.50
CA VAL A 166 9.20 -1.39 -4.14
C VAL A 166 7.77 -1.04 -3.76
N TYR A 167 7.04 -2.02 -3.21
CA TYR A 167 5.75 -1.83 -2.57
C TYR A 167 5.92 -1.65 -1.07
N THR A 168 5.21 -0.70 -0.50
CA THR A 168 5.17 -0.42 0.94
C THR A 168 3.79 0.10 1.37
N HIS A 169 3.41 -0.15 2.64
CA HIS A 169 2.15 0.36 3.17
C HIS A 169 2.32 1.78 3.69
N MET A 170 2.08 2.76 2.83
CA MET A 170 2.16 4.19 3.14
C MET A 170 1.04 4.97 2.44
N LEU A 171 0.79 6.17 2.94
CA LEU A 171 -0.02 7.19 2.28
C LEU A 171 0.86 8.05 1.38
N GLY A 172 0.27 8.70 0.38
CA GLY A 172 0.97 9.53 -0.59
C GLY A 172 1.80 10.67 0.01
N HIS A 173 2.71 11.21 -0.80
CA HIS A 173 3.66 12.25 -0.38
C HIS A 173 2.97 13.57 0.03
N ASP A 174 1.81 13.88 -0.53
CA ASP A 174 0.98 15.07 -0.25
C ASP A 174 -0.24 14.74 0.64
N CYS A 175 -0.13 13.68 1.42
CA CYS A 175 -1.16 13.23 2.36
C CYS A 175 -0.60 13.19 3.79
N HIS A 176 -1.41 13.64 4.75
CA HIS A 176 -1.09 13.45 6.16
C HIS A 176 -0.96 11.97 6.49
N SER A 177 0.00 11.61 7.31
CA SER A 177 0.28 10.22 7.70
C SER A 177 -0.14 9.97 9.15
N ILE A 178 -0.40 8.71 9.47
CA ILE A 178 -0.50 8.25 10.86
C ILE A 178 0.93 8.07 11.39
N VAL A 179 1.35 8.94 12.29
CA VAL A 179 2.70 8.92 12.89
C VAL A 179 2.60 8.77 14.39
N ALA A 180 2.99 7.60 14.90
CA ALA A 180 2.91 7.27 16.32
C ALA A 180 4.10 7.86 17.12
N GLY A 181 4.28 9.18 17.02
CA GLY A 181 5.33 9.92 17.71
C GLY A 181 6.67 9.97 16.97
N ALA A 182 7.65 10.66 17.55
CA ALA A 182 8.95 10.95 16.93
C ALA A 182 9.78 9.70 16.57
N ALA A 183 9.72 8.65 17.40
CA ALA A 183 10.43 7.40 17.11
C ALA A 183 9.88 6.70 15.85
N HIS A 184 8.57 6.67 15.69
CA HIS A 184 7.91 6.13 14.49
C HIS A 184 8.25 6.98 13.25
N ALA A 185 8.20 8.33 13.36
CA ALA A 185 8.66 9.21 12.28
C ALA A 185 10.09 8.88 11.85
N GLY A 186 11.01 8.71 12.80
CA GLY A 186 12.41 8.32 12.54
C GLY A 186 12.54 6.98 11.82
N ALA A 187 11.74 5.98 12.19
CA ALA A 187 11.72 4.68 11.52
C ALA A 187 11.21 4.78 10.07
N MET A 188 10.13 5.54 9.84
CA MET A 188 9.62 5.80 8.49
C MET A 188 10.65 6.53 7.63
N ILE A 189 11.28 7.59 8.16
CA ILE A 189 12.36 8.32 7.47
C ILE A 189 13.54 7.39 7.13
N GLY A 190 13.94 6.52 8.06
CA GLY A 190 15.01 5.54 7.82
C GLY A 190 14.68 4.59 6.66
N ARG A 191 13.44 4.09 6.59
CA ARG A 191 12.96 3.26 5.47
C ARG A 191 13.00 4.02 4.15
N LEU A 192 12.46 5.23 4.11
CA LEU A 192 12.42 6.07 2.91
C LEU A 192 13.83 6.45 2.43
N LYS A 193 14.78 6.74 3.33
CA LYS A 193 16.20 6.93 2.99
C LYS A 193 16.83 5.67 2.40
N GLY A 194 16.39 4.49 2.84
CA GLY A 194 16.75 3.22 2.23
C GLY A 194 16.28 3.11 0.78
N PHE A 195 15.06 3.58 0.47
CA PHE A 195 14.55 3.59 -0.91
C PHE A 195 15.35 4.54 -1.80
N LEU A 196 15.72 5.73 -1.32
CA LEU A 196 16.62 6.64 -2.04
C LEU A 196 17.98 6.00 -2.33
N ALA A 197 18.56 5.32 -1.35
CA ALA A 197 19.86 4.65 -1.51
C ALA A 197 19.83 3.48 -2.51
N LYS A 198 18.69 2.77 -2.59
CA LYS A 198 18.45 1.69 -3.56
C LYS A 198 18.22 2.23 -4.98
N GLY A 199 17.70 3.43 -5.15
CA GLY A 199 17.45 4.05 -6.43
C GLY A 199 16.26 3.46 -7.18
N TYR A 200 15.17 3.12 -6.49
CA TYR A 200 13.97 2.58 -7.14
C TYR A 200 13.41 3.54 -8.19
N ARG A 201 12.86 3.01 -9.27
CA ARG A 201 12.13 3.78 -10.28
C ARG A 201 10.73 4.14 -9.84
N LEU A 202 10.06 3.21 -9.15
CA LEU A 202 8.72 3.39 -8.61
C LEU A 202 8.66 2.94 -7.16
N VAL A 203 7.95 3.72 -6.36
CA VAL A 203 7.51 3.37 -5.01
C VAL A 203 6.01 3.20 -5.06
N LEU A 204 5.55 1.99 -4.85
CA LEU A 204 4.16 1.58 -4.88
C LEU A 204 3.62 1.66 -3.45
N THR A 205 2.53 2.38 -3.27
CA THR A 205 1.93 2.56 -1.95
C THR A 205 0.50 2.04 -1.92
N SER A 206 0.04 1.55 -0.78
CA SER A 206 -1.28 0.93 -0.64
C SER A 206 -2.45 1.87 -0.89
N HIS A 207 -2.26 3.17 -0.72
CA HIS A 207 -3.35 4.15 -0.72
C HIS A 207 -3.03 5.38 -1.56
N TYR A 208 -2.16 5.24 -2.54
CA TYR A 208 -1.80 6.32 -3.46
C TYR A 208 -1.26 5.76 -4.78
N THR A 209 -1.37 6.55 -5.85
CA THR A 209 -0.79 6.19 -7.16
C THR A 209 0.73 6.02 -7.05
N PRO A 210 1.36 5.22 -7.95
CA PRO A 210 2.81 5.02 -7.92
C PRO A 210 3.61 6.32 -7.86
N GLU A 211 4.55 6.37 -6.96
CA GLU A 211 5.39 7.52 -6.64
C GLU A 211 6.82 7.32 -7.18
N ASP A 212 7.61 8.40 -7.20
CA ASP A 212 9.04 8.37 -7.53
C ASP A 212 9.89 8.81 -6.33
N LEU A 213 11.21 8.82 -6.52
CA LEU A 213 12.13 9.20 -5.42
C LEU A 213 12.03 10.67 -5.02
N LYS A 214 11.50 11.54 -5.88
CA LYS A 214 11.24 12.95 -5.53
C LYS A 214 10.06 13.06 -4.56
N ASP A 215 9.05 12.21 -4.74
CA ASP A 215 7.93 12.11 -3.80
C ASP A 215 8.40 11.56 -2.45
N VAL A 216 9.31 10.58 -2.48
CA VAL A 216 9.97 10.04 -1.27
C VAL A 216 10.72 11.15 -0.52
N GLU A 217 11.49 12.01 -1.21
CA GLU A 217 12.16 13.16 -0.60
C GLU A 217 11.14 14.13 0.03
N THR A 218 10.03 14.39 -0.66
CA THR A 218 8.93 15.24 -0.16
C THR A 218 8.33 14.64 1.12
N LYS A 219 8.10 13.33 1.15
CA LYS A 219 7.57 12.63 2.32
C LYS A 219 8.53 12.66 3.50
N ILE A 220 9.83 12.50 3.26
CA ILE A 220 10.87 12.62 4.30
C ILE A 220 10.83 14.02 4.91
N ALA A 221 10.81 15.07 4.07
CA ALA A 221 10.75 16.45 4.53
C ALA A 221 9.49 16.74 5.36
N TYR A 222 8.35 16.18 4.97
CA TYR A 222 7.11 16.26 5.73
C TYR A 222 7.24 15.59 7.11
N LEU A 223 7.79 14.38 7.21
CA LEU A 223 7.94 13.64 8.47
C LEU A 223 8.95 14.33 9.41
N GLU A 224 10.03 14.89 8.86
CA GLU A 224 10.99 15.70 9.62
C GLU A 224 10.31 16.96 10.19
N ALA A 225 9.50 17.66 9.38
CA ALA A 225 8.76 18.82 9.80
C ALA A 225 7.68 18.51 10.86
N LEU A 226 6.99 17.38 10.79
CA LEU A 226 6.05 16.98 11.84
C LEU A 226 6.74 16.89 13.21
N THR A 227 7.93 16.30 13.25
CA THR A 227 8.70 16.15 14.49
C THR A 227 9.19 17.50 15.01
N GLU A 228 9.65 18.38 14.11
CA GLU A 228 10.07 19.75 14.46
C GLU A 228 8.90 20.54 15.04
N ILE A 229 7.76 20.57 14.34
CA ILE A 229 6.54 21.29 14.77
C ILE A 229 6.07 20.77 16.12
N ALA A 230 6.02 19.44 16.31
CA ALA A 230 5.59 18.84 17.56
C ALA A 230 6.48 19.29 18.75
N SER A 231 7.78 19.44 18.53
CA SER A 231 8.71 19.88 19.60
C SER A 231 8.48 21.31 20.04
N GLY A 232 7.87 22.15 19.21
CA GLY A 232 7.56 23.57 19.51
C GLY A 232 6.14 23.81 19.99
N CYS A 233 5.28 22.77 20.04
CA CYS A 233 3.87 22.93 20.39
C CYS A 233 3.56 22.46 21.82
N ALA A 234 2.59 23.14 22.45
CA ALA A 234 2.16 22.82 23.82
C ALA A 234 1.08 21.73 23.88
N GLY A 235 0.49 21.34 22.75
CA GLY A 235 -0.57 20.33 22.71
C GLY A 235 -1.10 20.08 21.29
N ALA A 236 -2.01 19.10 21.18
CA ALA A 236 -2.55 18.61 19.91
C ALA A 236 -3.14 19.69 19.00
N ASP A 237 -3.92 20.64 19.56
CA ASP A 237 -4.57 21.67 18.75
C ASP A 237 -3.59 22.67 18.16
N SER A 238 -2.58 23.12 18.93
CA SER A 238 -1.50 23.98 18.42
C SER A 238 -0.65 23.28 17.38
N PHE A 239 -0.40 21.99 17.56
CA PHE A 239 0.29 21.15 16.57
C PHE A 239 -0.49 21.07 15.26
N LYS A 240 -1.77 20.69 15.32
CA LYS A 240 -2.62 20.59 14.12
C LYS A 240 -2.70 21.92 13.37
N ALA A 241 -2.86 23.04 14.09
CA ALA A 241 -2.89 24.36 13.47
C ALA A 241 -1.59 24.68 12.74
N ALA A 242 -0.44 24.45 13.36
CA ALA A 242 0.87 24.68 12.75
C ALA A 242 1.16 23.78 11.55
N VAL A 243 0.75 22.51 11.62
CA VAL A 243 0.87 21.59 10.48
C VAL A 243 -0.03 22.04 9.32
N LYS A 244 -1.28 22.42 9.58
CA LYS A 244 -2.20 22.91 8.54
C LYS A 244 -1.74 24.25 7.93
N GLU A 245 -1.10 25.13 8.68
CA GLU A 245 -0.51 26.34 8.16
C GLU A 245 0.59 26.05 7.12
N ARG A 246 1.42 25.03 7.37
CA ARG A 246 2.54 24.66 6.48
C ARG A 246 2.13 23.71 5.34
N TYR A 247 1.16 22.84 5.58
CA TYR A 247 0.73 21.76 4.69
C TYR A 247 -0.78 21.74 4.45
N GLY A 248 -1.39 22.92 4.31
CA GLY A 248 -2.85 23.07 4.16
C GLY A 248 -3.46 22.46 2.90
N ASN A 249 -2.62 22.07 1.93
CA ASN A 249 -3.07 21.42 0.70
C ASN A 249 -3.02 19.86 0.80
N TYR A 250 -2.52 19.32 1.92
CA TYR A 250 -2.40 17.87 2.07
C TYR A 250 -3.76 17.25 2.36
N GLY A 251 -4.04 16.11 1.71
CA GLY A 251 -5.19 15.27 2.03
C GLY A 251 -5.04 14.54 3.37
N GLY A 252 -6.09 13.82 3.80
CA GLY A 252 -6.01 12.93 4.97
C GLY A 252 -6.01 13.63 6.33
N GLU A 253 -6.83 14.68 6.51
CA GLU A 253 -6.93 15.41 7.80
C GLU A 253 -7.23 14.50 9.00
N ASN A 254 -8.03 13.44 8.80
CA ASN A 254 -8.31 12.43 9.82
C ASN A 254 -7.04 11.73 10.32
N TYR A 255 -6.04 11.53 9.47
CA TYR A 255 -4.74 10.96 9.85
C TYR A 255 -3.89 11.93 10.67
N LEU A 256 -4.02 13.25 10.39
CA LEU A 256 -3.39 14.28 11.21
C LEU A 256 -3.99 14.31 12.62
N ASP A 257 -5.29 14.11 12.77
CA ASP A 257 -5.94 14.01 14.08
C ASP A 257 -5.42 12.82 14.89
N MET A 258 -5.21 11.68 14.25
CA MET A 258 -4.61 10.50 14.89
C MET A 258 -3.15 10.78 15.30
N THR A 259 -2.37 11.35 14.41
CA THR A 259 -0.97 11.73 14.67
C THR A 259 -0.85 12.69 15.84
N ALA A 260 -1.71 13.72 15.90
CA ALA A 260 -1.72 14.68 17.00
C ALA A 260 -1.96 14.00 18.36
N ARG A 261 -2.86 13.01 18.42
CA ARG A 261 -3.09 12.21 19.64
C ARG A 261 -1.85 11.40 20.06
N PHE A 262 -1.12 10.84 19.09
CA PHE A 262 0.10 10.08 19.39
C PHE A 262 1.26 10.95 19.89
N PHE A 263 1.32 12.21 19.50
CA PHE A 263 2.36 13.12 19.96
C PHE A 263 2.06 13.76 21.33
N PHE A 264 0.78 13.96 21.68
CA PHE A 264 0.39 14.78 22.83
C PHE A 264 -0.59 14.09 23.79
N GLY A 265 -1.06 12.92 23.49
CA GLY A 265 -2.09 12.26 24.22
C GLY A 265 -1.98 11.15 24.95
#